data_c42caeffc4662fd33b94710e57fd12b0
#
_entry.id   c42caeffc4662fd33b94710e57fd12b0
#
_cell.length_a   1.000
_cell.length_b   1.000
_cell.length_c   1.000
_cell.angle_alpha   90.00
_cell.angle_beta   90.00
_cell.angle_gamma   90.00
#
_symmetry.space_group_name_H-M   'P 1'
#
loop_
_entity.id
_entity.type
_entity.pdbx_description
1 polymer ?
#
loop_
_entity_poly.entity_id
_entity_poly.type
_entity_poly.pdbx_seq_one_letter_code
_entity_poly.pdbx_strand_id
1 'polypeptide(L)'
;MSGSACHFIQAHANDRDTMTTDYLQKILTARVYDVAVESPLEFAPTLSQRMGNKIYLKREDIQSVFSFKLRGAYNKMAHLTPAQLKRGVICASAGNHAQGVALAASRLGCRAVIVMPTTTPPVKIEAVKARGGEVVLFGDSYTDAYNHALTLEKKEKLTFVHPFDDPDVIAGQGTIGMEILRQHPGPIHAIFAAIGGGGLISGVAAYVKAVRPDIKVIGVQSTDSDAMARSIKAGRRITLPDVGLFCDGTAVKLVGEETFRLTKKYVDDIILVDTDAVCAALKDVFQDTRSILEPSGALALAGAKEYIERAKAGKKPLNNETLVTIACGANMNFDRLRFVAERAEVGEAREAVFAVTIPEERGSFKRFCELIGPRNVTEFVYRISDAREAHVFVGLQISSRDEPGKLTRNFEKHGFRSIDLTHDELAKQHIRHLVGGKSPLAQDELLYRFEFPERPGALMRFLDSMAPNWNISLFHYRNQGGDVGRILVGLQVPKKEMKAFREFLSTLGYRHWDESDNPAYKLFL
;
A
#
# COMPACT_ATOMS: atom_id res chain seq x y z
N MET A 1 58.29 -20.43 -47.72
CA MET A 1 59.10 -19.82 -46.64
C MET A 1 58.37 -18.53 -46.30
N SER A 2 57.65 -18.49 -45.25
CA SER A 2 57.24 -17.27 -44.52
C SER A 2 56.27 -17.69 -43.40
N GLY A 3 56.76 -17.66 -42.18
CA GLY A 3 55.99 -18.01 -41.01
C GLY A 3 55.01 -16.87 -40.64
N SER A 4 53.81 -17.25 -40.32
CA SER A 4 52.80 -16.38 -39.76
C SER A 4 52.79 -16.53 -38.24
N ALA A 5 53.15 -15.46 -37.54
CA ALA A 5 53.15 -15.39 -36.09
C ALA A 5 51.73 -15.15 -35.58
N CYS A 6 51.21 -16.09 -34.80
CA CYS A 6 49.98 -15.93 -34.01
C CYS A 6 50.28 -14.98 -32.82
N HIS A 7 49.65 -13.80 -32.81
CA HIS A 7 49.65 -12.91 -31.63
C HIS A 7 48.54 -13.36 -30.69
N PHE A 8 48.90 -13.94 -29.56
CA PHE A 8 48.05 -14.12 -28.40
C PHE A 8 47.86 -12.76 -27.72
N ILE A 9 46.61 -12.28 -27.71
CA ILE A 9 46.23 -11.14 -26.90
C ILE A 9 46.06 -11.64 -25.45
N GLN A 10 47.00 -11.28 -24.59
CA GLN A 10 46.83 -11.41 -23.12
C GLN A 10 45.77 -10.41 -22.66
N ALA A 11 44.59 -10.89 -22.29
CA ALA A 11 43.62 -10.13 -21.54
C ALA A 11 44.12 -9.97 -20.10
N HIS A 12 44.24 -8.73 -19.65
CA HIS A 12 44.57 -8.40 -18.27
C HIS A 12 43.43 -8.85 -17.34
N ALA A 13 43.73 -9.87 -16.54
CA ALA A 13 42.93 -10.21 -15.37
C ALA A 13 43.31 -9.21 -14.26
N ASN A 14 42.45 -8.26 -14.01
CA ASN A 14 42.36 -7.50 -12.77
C ASN A 14 40.94 -7.02 -12.56
N ASP A 15 40.12 -7.89 -12.00
CA ASP A 15 39.00 -7.46 -11.22
C ASP A 15 38.76 -8.50 -10.12
N ARG A 16 38.80 -8.04 -8.87
CA ARG A 16 38.48 -8.89 -7.71
C ARG A 16 37.04 -9.27 -7.84
N ASP A 17 36.76 -10.44 -8.35
CA ASP A 17 35.46 -11.07 -8.44
C ASP A 17 34.93 -11.30 -7.01
N THR A 18 34.21 -10.33 -6.49
CA THR A 18 33.23 -10.61 -5.45
C THR A 18 32.23 -11.54 -6.12
N MET A 19 32.15 -12.81 -5.71
CA MET A 19 31.26 -13.82 -6.28
C MET A 19 29.83 -13.25 -6.30
N THR A 20 29.42 -12.73 -7.46
CA THR A 20 28.05 -12.24 -7.65
C THR A 20 27.13 -13.46 -7.61
N THR A 21 26.15 -13.45 -6.70
CA THR A 21 25.16 -14.53 -6.57
C THR A 21 24.48 -14.79 -7.91
N ASP A 22 24.60 -15.99 -8.44
CA ASP A 22 23.88 -16.42 -9.64
C ASP A 22 22.40 -16.68 -9.30
N TYR A 23 21.58 -15.66 -9.51
CA TYR A 23 20.14 -15.76 -9.25
C TYR A 23 19.40 -16.68 -10.22
N LEU A 24 19.85 -16.81 -11.47
CA LEU A 24 19.22 -17.74 -12.41
C LEU A 24 19.35 -19.17 -11.89
N GLN A 25 20.57 -19.59 -11.51
CA GLN A 25 20.80 -20.91 -10.96
C GLN A 25 20.00 -21.12 -9.66
N LYS A 26 20.03 -20.15 -8.73
CA LYS A 26 19.27 -20.24 -7.47
C LYS A 26 17.76 -20.36 -7.68
N ILE A 27 17.20 -19.65 -8.67
CA ILE A 27 15.77 -19.72 -8.98
C ILE A 27 15.40 -21.07 -9.60
N LEU A 28 16.21 -21.58 -10.53
CA LEU A 28 16.00 -22.88 -11.18
C LEU A 28 16.12 -24.05 -10.19
N THR A 29 16.88 -23.90 -9.13
CA THR A 29 17.06 -24.93 -8.09
C THR A 29 16.23 -24.65 -6.81
N ALA A 30 15.39 -23.62 -6.83
CA ALA A 30 14.60 -23.23 -5.67
C ALA A 30 13.57 -24.31 -5.29
N ARG A 31 13.51 -24.57 -3.99
CA ARG A 31 12.58 -25.52 -3.39
C ARG A 31 11.33 -24.78 -2.91
N VAL A 32 10.34 -24.60 -3.75
CA VAL A 32 9.10 -23.90 -3.38
C VAL A 32 7.86 -24.80 -3.48
N TYR A 33 7.87 -25.77 -4.39
CA TYR A 33 6.71 -26.60 -4.72
C TYR A 33 6.36 -27.67 -3.66
N ASP A 34 7.16 -27.79 -2.62
CA ASP A 34 6.81 -28.58 -1.43
C ASP A 34 5.64 -27.96 -0.65
N VAL A 35 5.40 -26.63 -0.81
CA VAL A 35 4.36 -25.85 -0.11
C VAL A 35 3.56 -24.93 -1.01
N ALA A 36 4.14 -24.44 -2.10
CA ALA A 36 3.49 -23.57 -3.06
C ALA A 36 2.88 -24.39 -4.20
N VAL A 37 1.75 -23.92 -4.70
CA VAL A 37 1.22 -24.39 -5.98
C VAL A 37 1.75 -23.49 -7.09
N GLU A 38 1.91 -24.06 -8.31
CA GLU A 38 2.06 -23.24 -9.50
C GLU A 38 0.75 -22.50 -9.72
N SER A 39 0.74 -21.21 -9.38
CA SER A 39 -0.47 -20.41 -9.46
C SER A 39 -0.85 -20.12 -10.93
N PRO A 40 -2.14 -20.01 -11.27
CA PRO A 40 -2.52 -19.72 -12.65
C PRO A 40 -2.14 -18.28 -13.06
N LEU A 41 -1.88 -18.14 -14.35
CA LEU A 41 -1.83 -16.86 -15.05
C LEU A 41 -3.19 -16.65 -15.71
N GLU A 42 -4.07 -15.92 -15.05
CA GLU A 42 -5.47 -15.78 -15.40
C GLU A 42 -5.70 -14.55 -16.29
N PHE A 43 -6.41 -14.72 -17.41
CA PHE A 43 -6.82 -13.60 -18.25
C PHE A 43 -8.00 -12.87 -17.62
N ALA A 44 -7.93 -11.53 -17.55
CA ALA A 44 -8.96 -10.66 -17.00
C ALA A 44 -9.78 -10.00 -18.15
N PRO A 45 -10.88 -10.60 -18.61
CA PRO A 45 -11.56 -10.18 -19.84
C PRO A 45 -12.21 -8.81 -19.75
N THR A 46 -12.93 -8.52 -18.66
CA THR A 46 -13.61 -7.22 -18.45
C THR A 46 -12.61 -6.09 -18.39
N LEU A 47 -11.54 -6.30 -17.63
CA LEU A 47 -10.47 -5.34 -17.47
C LEU A 47 -9.71 -5.13 -18.78
N SER A 48 -9.43 -6.20 -19.51
CA SER A 48 -8.75 -6.15 -20.81
C SER A 48 -9.54 -5.34 -21.83
N GLN A 49 -10.84 -5.59 -21.93
CA GLN A 49 -11.72 -4.83 -22.82
C GLN A 49 -11.72 -3.33 -22.49
N ARG A 50 -11.86 -2.99 -21.20
CA ARG A 50 -11.90 -1.61 -20.75
C ARG A 50 -10.56 -0.88 -20.95
N MET A 51 -9.44 -1.58 -20.78
CA MET A 51 -8.10 -1.02 -20.91
C MET A 51 -7.55 -1.04 -22.35
N GLY A 52 -8.22 -1.73 -23.30
CA GLY A 52 -7.74 -1.89 -24.68
C GLY A 52 -6.44 -2.68 -24.80
N ASN A 53 -6.12 -3.52 -23.80
CA ASN A 53 -4.91 -4.32 -23.72
C ASN A 53 -5.23 -5.70 -23.11
N LYS A 54 -4.33 -6.66 -23.24
CA LYS A 54 -4.50 -8.01 -22.66
C LYS A 54 -3.93 -8.01 -21.25
N ILE A 55 -4.79 -8.00 -20.25
CA ILE A 55 -4.39 -8.00 -18.84
C ILE A 55 -4.45 -9.42 -18.29
N TYR A 56 -3.35 -9.87 -17.73
CA TYR A 56 -3.25 -11.15 -17.04
C TYR A 56 -2.90 -10.95 -15.57
N LEU A 57 -3.53 -11.75 -14.71
CA LEU A 57 -3.30 -11.77 -13.27
C LEU A 57 -2.51 -13.03 -12.91
N LYS A 58 -1.31 -12.89 -12.37
CA LYS A 58 -0.58 -13.99 -11.74
C LYS A 58 -1.09 -14.16 -10.31
N ARG A 59 -1.85 -15.21 -10.07
CA ARG A 59 -2.73 -15.42 -8.91
C ARG A 59 -1.98 -15.96 -7.69
N GLU A 60 -1.08 -15.19 -7.10
CA GLU A 60 -0.39 -15.57 -5.86
C GLU A 60 -1.30 -15.43 -4.61
N ASP A 61 -2.41 -14.77 -4.72
CA ASP A 61 -3.46 -14.64 -3.71
C ASP A 61 -4.15 -15.98 -3.37
N ILE A 62 -4.13 -16.96 -4.26
CA ILE A 62 -4.75 -18.28 -4.04
C ILE A 62 -3.80 -19.32 -3.42
N GLN A 63 -2.58 -18.95 -3.07
CA GLN A 63 -1.68 -19.80 -2.33
C GLN A 63 -2.28 -20.17 -0.95
N SER A 64 -1.85 -21.27 -0.35
CA SER A 64 -2.40 -21.79 0.92
C SER A 64 -2.30 -20.84 2.12
N VAL A 65 -1.44 -19.82 2.03
CA VAL A 65 -1.32 -18.70 3.00
C VAL A 65 -1.82 -17.38 2.39
N PHE A 66 -2.56 -17.44 1.30
CA PHE A 66 -3.13 -16.29 0.60
C PHE A 66 -2.10 -15.23 0.18
N SER A 67 -0.85 -15.63 -0.08
CA SER A 67 0.21 -14.73 -0.58
C SER A 67 1.43 -15.50 -1.09
N PHE A 68 2.24 -14.86 -1.92
CA PHE A 68 3.48 -15.39 -2.47
C PHE A 68 4.58 -15.67 -1.42
N LYS A 69 4.46 -15.11 -0.22
CA LYS A 69 5.54 -15.11 0.79
C LYS A 69 6.00 -16.49 1.21
N LEU A 70 5.14 -17.51 1.12
CA LEU A 70 5.51 -18.90 1.43
C LEU A 70 6.66 -19.39 0.55
N ARG A 71 6.78 -18.95 -0.72
CA ARG A 71 7.82 -19.39 -1.65
C ARG A 71 9.22 -19.08 -1.12
N GLY A 72 9.49 -17.81 -0.83
CA GLY A 72 10.80 -17.39 -0.32
C GLY A 72 11.06 -17.88 1.10
N ALA A 73 10.06 -17.86 1.99
CA ALA A 73 10.20 -18.37 3.35
C ALA A 73 10.59 -19.87 3.34
N TYR A 74 9.87 -20.68 2.57
CA TYR A 74 10.16 -22.11 2.48
C TYR A 74 11.50 -22.36 1.79
N ASN A 75 11.79 -21.70 0.68
CA ASN A 75 13.07 -21.87 -0.03
C ASN A 75 14.25 -21.60 0.89
N LYS A 76 14.21 -20.50 1.67
CA LYS A 76 15.23 -20.19 2.67
C LYS A 76 15.37 -21.30 3.70
N MET A 77 14.26 -21.72 4.29
CA MET A 77 14.27 -22.69 5.38
C MET A 77 14.65 -24.10 4.91
N ALA A 78 14.30 -24.49 3.68
CA ALA A 78 14.69 -25.77 3.09
C ALA A 78 16.19 -25.89 2.77
N HIS A 79 16.94 -24.77 2.77
CA HIS A 79 18.40 -24.75 2.63
C HIS A 79 19.12 -24.67 3.98
N LEU A 80 18.41 -24.65 5.11
CA LEU A 80 19.04 -24.67 6.42
C LEU A 80 19.60 -26.07 6.75
N THR A 81 20.69 -26.08 7.47
CA THR A 81 21.27 -27.33 7.97
C THR A 81 20.37 -28.00 9.01
N PRO A 82 20.44 -29.32 9.20
CA PRO A 82 19.67 -30.00 10.24
C PRO A 82 19.89 -29.40 11.65
N ALA A 83 21.11 -28.92 11.93
CA ALA A 83 21.42 -28.27 13.20
C ALA A 83 20.73 -26.90 13.35
N GLN A 84 20.57 -26.14 12.27
CA GLN A 84 19.79 -24.89 12.28
C GLN A 84 18.31 -25.15 12.44
N LEU A 85 17.75 -26.09 11.70
CA LEU A 85 16.33 -26.49 11.83
C LEU A 85 16.01 -26.98 13.25
N LYS A 86 16.91 -27.78 13.86
CA LYS A 86 16.72 -28.26 15.24
C LYS A 86 16.66 -27.12 16.27
N ARG A 87 17.43 -26.04 16.07
CA ARG A 87 17.36 -24.87 16.94
C ARG A 87 16.09 -24.06 16.72
N GLY A 88 15.58 -24.07 15.49
CA GLY A 88 14.41 -23.31 15.08
C GLY A 88 14.73 -22.01 14.36
N VAL A 89 13.68 -21.35 13.91
CA VAL A 89 13.76 -20.10 13.14
C VAL A 89 13.00 -18.98 13.85
N ILE A 90 13.32 -17.75 13.46
CA ILE A 90 12.63 -16.55 13.97
C ILE A 90 12.42 -15.55 12.85
N CYS A 91 11.31 -14.81 12.90
CA CYS A 91 11.10 -13.63 12.08
C CYS A 91 10.32 -12.56 12.83
N ALA A 92 10.39 -11.31 12.34
CA ALA A 92 9.51 -10.22 12.75
C ALA A 92 8.53 -9.93 11.61
N SER A 93 7.26 -10.20 11.82
CA SER A 93 6.20 -9.90 10.85
C SER A 93 4.82 -10.15 11.46
N ALA A 94 3.88 -9.25 11.20
CA ALA A 94 2.47 -9.42 11.57
C ALA A 94 1.57 -9.85 10.40
N GLY A 95 2.14 -10.19 9.22
CA GLY A 95 1.36 -10.43 8.01
C GLY A 95 1.79 -11.67 7.22
N ASN A 96 1.87 -11.50 5.92
CA ASN A 96 2.11 -12.57 4.95
C ASN A 96 3.39 -13.38 5.20
N HIS A 97 4.47 -12.71 5.61
CA HIS A 97 5.74 -13.40 5.87
C HIS A 97 5.64 -14.30 7.12
N ALA A 98 4.98 -13.84 8.18
CA ALA A 98 4.74 -14.61 9.38
C ALA A 98 4.03 -15.96 9.07
N GLN A 99 2.97 -15.90 8.27
CA GLN A 99 2.23 -17.09 7.85
C GLN A 99 3.08 -18.02 6.97
N GLY A 100 3.88 -17.44 6.07
CA GLY A 100 4.81 -18.19 5.22
C GLY A 100 5.87 -18.95 6.03
N VAL A 101 6.46 -18.29 7.05
CA VAL A 101 7.46 -18.91 7.94
C VAL A 101 6.81 -19.99 8.82
N ALA A 102 5.64 -19.72 9.39
CA ALA A 102 4.92 -20.71 10.22
C ALA A 102 4.55 -21.97 9.41
N LEU A 103 4.02 -21.82 8.19
CA LEU A 103 3.75 -22.93 7.29
C LEU A 103 5.02 -23.72 6.95
N ALA A 104 6.11 -23.01 6.58
CA ALA A 104 7.38 -23.63 6.24
C ALA A 104 7.94 -24.43 7.43
N ALA A 105 7.86 -23.88 8.63
CA ALA A 105 8.31 -24.54 9.85
C ALA A 105 7.50 -25.81 10.15
N SER A 106 6.18 -25.73 10.05
CA SER A 106 5.29 -26.88 10.18
C SER A 106 5.64 -27.99 9.19
N ARG A 107 5.90 -27.61 7.91
CA ARG A 107 6.26 -28.59 6.87
C ARG A 107 7.62 -29.23 7.09
N LEU A 108 8.58 -28.48 7.63
CA LEU A 108 9.96 -28.95 7.91
C LEU A 108 10.13 -29.55 9.31
N GLY A 109 9.08 -29.55 10.13
CA GLY A 109 9.12 -30.08 11.50
C GLY A 109 10.05 -29.31 12.44
N CYS A 110 10.14 -27.97 12.30
CA CYS A 110 10.97 -27.13 13.16
C CYS A 110 10.15 -26.06 13.90
N ARG A 111 10.70 -25.56 15.02
CA ARG A 111 10.11 -24.46 15.79
C ARG A 111 10.22 -23.15 15.02
N ALA A 112 9.15 -22.34 14.99
CA ALA A 112 9.15 -21.00 14.45
C ALA A 112 8.65 -19.99 15.47
N VAL A 113 9.48 -19.03 15.84
CA VAL A 113 9.15 -17.89 16.70
C VAL A 113 8.81 -16.69 15.81
N ILE A 114 7.60 -16.16 15.99
CA ILE A 114 7.08 -15.04 15.18
C ILE A 114 6.85 -13.85 16.10
N VAL A 115 7.68 -12.84 15.99
CA VAL A 115 7.56 -11.63 16.80
C VAL A 115 6.68 -10.63 16.08
N MET A 116 5.65 -10.14 16.75
CA MET A 116 4.64 -9.20 16.25
C MET A 116 4.48 -8.01 17.20
N PRO A 117 4.14 -6.82 16.69
CA PRO A 117 3.68 -5.73 17.55
C PRO A 117 2.45 -6.11 18.38
N THR A 118 2.30 -5.50 19.55
CA THR A 118 1.11 -5.69 20.41
C THR A 118 -0.18 -5.17 19.77
N THR A 119 -0.05 -4.27 18.78
CA THR A 119 -1.15 -3.71 17.98
C THR A 119 -1.67 -4.65 16.89
N THR A 120 -1.07 -5.84 16.74
CA THR A 120 -1.45 -6.78 15.69
C THR A 120 -2.88 -7.29 15.88
N PRO A 121 -3.77 -7.21 14.86
CA PRO A 121 -5.13 -7.69 14.95
C PRO A 121 -5.21 -9.20 15.30
N PRO A 122 -6.16 -9.62 16.15
CA PRO A 122 -6.32 -11.03 16.56
C PRO A 122 -6.39 -12.01 15.39
N VAL A 123 -7.07 -11.66 14.30
CA VAL A 123 -7.19 -12.51 13.11
C VAL A 123 -5.84 -12.88 12.50
N LYS A 124 -4.86 -11.98 12.53
CA LYS A 124 -3.50 -12.21 12.02
C LYS A 124 -2.70 -13.11 12.99
N ILE A 125 -2.87 -12.90 14.30
CA ILE A 125 -2.25 -13.73 15.35
C ILE A 125 -2.75 -15.17 15.24
N GLU A 126 -4.06 -15.37 15.18
CA GLU A 126 -4.66 -16.69 15.08
C GLU A 126 -4.31 -17.40 13.76
N ALA A 127 -4.19 -16.68 12.66
CA ALA A 127 -3.75 -17.25 11.39
C ALA A 127 -2.33 -17.86 11.47
N VAL A 128 -1.43 -17.27 12.25
CA VAL A 128 -0.07 -17.80 12.47
C VAL A 128 -0.07 -18.98 13.44
N LYS A 129 -0.79 -18.87 14.56
CA LYS A 129 -0.94 -19.96 15.54
C LYS A 129 -1.56 -21.21 14.92
N ALA A 130 -2.59 -21.05 14.08
CA ALA A 130 -3.24 -22.15 13.36
C ALA A 130 -2.27 -22.92 12.44
N ARG A 131 -1.15 -22.30 12.06
CA ARG A 131 -0.06 -22.92 11.28
C ARG A 131 1.11 -23.42 12.13
N GLY A 132 0.95 -23.43 13.47
CA GLY A 132 1.97 -23.93 14.41
C GLY A 132 3.07 -22.92 14.75
N GLY A 133 2.93 -21.64 14.39
CA GLY A 133 3.89 -20.60 14.78
C GLY A 133 3.72 -20.18 16.25
N GLU A 134 4.84 -20.04 16.96
CA GLU A 134 4.90 -19.48 18.32
C GLU A 134 4.91 -17.95 18.23
N VAL A 135 3.85 -17.30 18.68
CA VAL A 135 3.70 -15.84 18.59
C VAL A 135 4.22 -15.17 19.86
N VAL A 136 5.11 -14.22 19.69
CA VAL A 136 5.63 -13.31 20.73
C VAL A 136 5.16 -11.91 20.41
N LEU A 137 4.35 -11.30 21.27
CA LEU A 137 3.89 -9.92 21.14
C LEU A 137 4.86 -8.97 21.86
N PHE A 138 5.43 -8.01 21.15
CA PHE A 138 6.39 -7.06 21.74
C PHE A 138 6.39 -5.70 21.03
N GLY A 139 6.33 -4.63 21.82
CA GLY A 139 6.35 -3.25 21.35
C GLY A 139 5.11 -2.83 20.57
N ASP A 140 5.06 -1.57 20.18
CA ASP A 140 3.92 -0.98 19.49
C ASP A 140 4.15 -0.82 17.97
N SER A 141 5.39 -1.04 17.52
CA SER A 141 5.79 -0.86 16.12
C SER A 141 6.50 -2.10 15.55
N TYR A 142 6.53 -2.18 14.22
CA TYR A 142 7.36 -3.18 13.53
C TYR A 142 8.84 -3.11 13.95
N THR A 143 9.36 -1.89 14.16
CA THR A 143 10.76 -1.70 14.56
C THR A 143 11.04 -2.31 15.93
N ASP A 144 10.13 -2.16 16.89
CA ASP A 144 10.25 -2.75 18.22
C ASP A 144 10.24 -4.28 18.15
N ALA A 145 9.28 -4.84 17.42
CA ALA A 145 9.18 -6.28 17.20
C ALA A 145 10.43 -6.84 16.49
N TYR A 146 10.96 -6.12 15.49
CA TYR A 146 12.17 -6.51 14.77
C TYR A 146 13.40 -6.53 15.69
N ASN A 147 13.63 -5.47 16.46
CA ASN A 147 14.75 -5.39 17.40
C ASN A 147 14.66 -6.48 18.48
N HIS A 148 13.46 -6.76 18.96
CA HIS A 148 13.24 -7.85 19.90
C HIS A 148 13.52 -9.21 19.28
N ALA A 149 13.11 -9.43 18.03
CA ALA A 149 13.41 -10.65 17.30
C ALA A 149 14.93 -10.88 17.15
N LEU A 150 15.71 -9.83 16.85
CA LEU A 150 17.19 -9.92 16.81
C LEU A 150 17.81 -10.23 18.17
N THR A 151 17.19 -9.77 19.26
CA THR A 151 17.62 -10.10 20.61
C THR A 151 17.37 -11.59 20.94
N LEU A 152 16.18 -12.10 20.59
CA LEU A 152 15.84 -13.52 20.77
C LEU A 152 16.65 -14.43 19.85
N GLU A 153 16.91 -14.03 18.61
CA GLU A 153 17.79 -14.74 17.67
C GLU A 153 19.13 -15.07 18.33
N LYS A 154 19.80 -14.06 18.90
CA LYS A 154 21.10 -14.22 19.57
C LYS A 154 21.00 -15.04 20.84
N LYS A 155 20.01 -14.79 21.68
CA LYS A 155 19.82 -15.48 22.97
C LYS A 155 19.53 -16.96 22.80
N GLU A 156 18.65 -17.31 21.85
CA GLU A 156 18.20 -18.67 21.63
C GLU A 156 18.90 -19.37 20.46
N LYS A 157 19.85 -18.67 19.80
CA LYS A 157 20.62 -19.15 18.63
C LYS A 157 19.71 -19.62 17.47
N LEU A 158 18.56 -18.94 17.30
CA LEU A 158 17.61 -19.17 16.22
C LEU A 158 18.21 -18.69 14.89
N THR A 159 17.62 -19.15 13.78
CA THR A 159 18.00 -18.61 12.45
C THR A 159 16.98 -17.58 12.00
N PHE A 160 17.41 -16.35 11.74
CA PHE A 160 16.51 -15.30 11.27
C PHE A 160 16.10 -15.55 9.81
N VAL A 161 14.79 -15.53 9.53
CA VAL A 161 14.24 -15.63 8.17
C VAL A 161 13.80 -14.25 7.73
N HIS A 162 14.64 -13.59 6.92
CA HIS A 162 14.39 -12.21 6.50
C HIS A 162 13.21 -12.13 5.52
N PRO A 163 12.31 -11.13 5.62
CA PRO A 163 11.10 -11.06 4.80
C PRO A 163 11.34 -10.75 3.31
N PHE A 164 12.53 -10.27 2.93
CA PHE A 164 12.83 -9.87 1.54
C PHE A 164 14.34 -9.80 1.19
N ASP A 165 15.23 -9.47 2.12
CA ASP A 165 16.65 -9.20 1.84
C ASP A 165 17.54 -10.41 2.17
N ASP A 166 17.27 -11.50 1.52
CA ASP A 166 18.02 -12.75 1.61
C ASP A 166 18.04 -13.43 0.24
N PRO A 167 19.20 -13.87 -0.27
CA PRO A 167 19.32 -14.47 -1.61
C PRO A 167 18.41 -15.68 -1.83
N ASP A 168 18.21 -16.52 -0.83
CA ASP A 168 17.33 -17.69 -0.96
C ASP A 168 15.85 -17.28 -0.93
N VAL A 169 15.49 -16.25 -0.15
CA VAL A 169 14.15 -15.67 -0.17
C VAL A 169 13.87 -15.05 -1.54
N ILE A 170 14.78 -14.24 -2.07
CA ILE A 170 14.68 -13.60 -3.40
C ILE A 170 14.52 -14.68 -4.49
N ALA A 171 15.34 -15.73 -4.44
CA ALA A 171 15.27 -16.83 -5.41
C ALA A 171 13.93 -17.55 -5.37
N GLY A 172 13.39 -17.83 -4.18
CA GLY A 172 12.05 -18.40 -4.04
C GLY A 172 10.97 -17.55 -4.70
N GLN A 173 11.03 -16.22 -4.56
CA GLN A 173 10.09 -15.30 -5.22
C GLN A 173 10.30 -15.26 -6.74
N GLY A 174 11.53 -15.45 -7.21
CA GLY A 174 11.86 -15.48 -8.64
C GLY A 174 11.17 -16.59 -9.42
N THR A 175 10.76 -17.68 -8.75
CA THR A 175 9.97 -18.76 -9.38
C THR A 175 8.66 -18.26 -9.99
N ILE A 176 8.10 -17.15 -9.50
CA ILE A 176 6.91 -16.52 -10.10
C ILE A 176 7.22 -16.04 -11.52
N GLY A 177 8.38 -15.42 -11.75
CA GLY A 177 8.82 -15.01 -13.08
C GLY A 177 9.01 -16.21 -14.02
N MET A 178 9.57 -17.31 -13.50
CA MET A 178 9.70 -18.56 -14.25
C MET A 178 8.34 -19.12 -14.68
N GLU A 179 7.38 -19.16 -13.77
CA GLU A 179 6.02 -19.62 -14.06
C GLU A 179 5.31 -18.74 -15.09
N ILE A 180 5.42 -17.41 -14.98
CA ILE A 180 4.83 -16.47 -15.93
C ILE A 180 5.33 -16.74 -17.35
N LEU A 181 6.65 -16.84 -17.55
CA LEU A 181 7.23 -17.08 -18.88
C LEU A 181 6.86 -18.46 -19.45
N ARG A 182 6.69 -19.46 -18.60
CA ARG A 182 6.26 -20.80 -19.01
C ARG A 182 4.77 -20.82 -19.37
N GLN A 183 3.91 -20.14 -18.62
CA GLN A 183 2.46 -20.10 -18.82
C GLN A 183 2.06 -19.20 -19.99
N HIS A 184 2.87 -18.21 -20.34
CA HIS A 184 2.64 -17.33 -21.48
C HIS A 184 3.90 -17.22 -22.37
N PRO A 185 4.09 -18.16 -23.31
CA PRO A 185 5.26 -18.17 -24.19
C PRO A 185 5.23 -17.07 -25.26
N GLY A 186 4.09 -16.42 -25.43
CA GLY A 186 3.90 -15.32 -26.38
C GLY A 186 4.58 -14.01 -25.96
N PRO A 187 4.41 -12.94 -26.73
CA PRO A 187 4.94 -11.63 -26.38
C PRO A 187 4.31 -11.09 -25.09
N ILE A 188 5.15 -10.58 -24.20
CA ILE A 188 4.75 -9.83 -22.99
C ILE A 188 5.40 -8.45 -23.07
N HIS A 189 4.60 -7.39 -23.04
CA HIS A 189 5.10 -6.02 -23.04
C HIS A 189 5.74 -5.63 -21.69
N ALA A 190 5.02 -5.94 -20.60
CA ALA A 190 5.50 -5.63 -19.26
C ALA A 190 4.92 -6.55 -18.17
N ILE A 191 5.71 -6.78 -17.12
CA ILE A 191 5.31 -7.46 -15.89
C ILE A 191 5.36 -6.45 -14.75
N PHE A 192 4.27 -6.32 -14.00
CA PHE A 192 4.12 -5.39 -12.88
C PHE A 192 4.17 -6.15 -11.55
N ALA A 193 4.97 -5.66 -10.62
CA ALA A 193 5.12 -6.25 -9.29
C ALA A 193 5.08 -5.17 -8.19
N ALA A 194 4.38 -5.46 -7.11
CA ALA A 194 4.37 -4.62 -5.93
C ALA A 194 5.75 -4.60 -5.24
N ILE A 195 6.18 -3.43 -4.77
CA ILE A 195 7.43 -3.26 -4.04
C ILE A 195 7.15 -2.80 -2.60
N GLY A 196 7.50 -3.66 -1.64
CA GLY A 196 7.78 -3.27 -0.28
C GLY A 196 9.30 -3.19 -0.07
N GLY A 197 9.89 -4.19 0.57
CA GLY A 197 11.35 -4.30 0.71
C GLY A 197 12.10 -4.74 -0.55
N GLY A 198 11.40 -5.13 -1.62
CA GLY A 198 11.98 -5.43 -2.94
C GLY A 198 12.16 -6.91 -3.29
N GLY A 199 11.90 -7.86 -2.37
CA GLY A 199 12.19 -9.28 -2.59
C GLY A 199 11.45 -9.90 -3.78
N LEU A 200 10.16 -9.57 -3.97
CA LEU A 200 9.36 -10.07 -5.09
C LEU A 200 9.90 -9.58 -6.43
N ILE A 201 9.98 -8.27 -6.60
CA ILE A 201 10.40 -7.68 -7.87
C ILE A 201 11.83 -8.05 -8.22
N SER A 202 12.74 -8.11 -7.24
CA SER A 202 14.15 -8.50 -7.45
C SER A 202 14.26 -9.92 -7.99
N GLY A 203 13.52 -10.87 -7.41
CA GLY A 203 13.52 -12.25 -7.88
C GLY A 203 12.91 -12.38 -9.28
N VAL A 204 11.75 -11.78 -9.51
CA VAL A 204 11.07 -11.80 -10.83
C VAL A 204 11.95 -11.15 -11.89
N ALA A 205 12.49 -9.94 -11.61
CA ALA A 205 13.32 -9.23 -12.57
C ALA A 205 14.63 -9.96 -12.89
N ALA A 206 15.29 -10.55 -11.89
CA ALA A 206 16.51 -11.33 -12.11
C ALA A 206 16.27 -12.50 -13.06
N TYR A 207 15.15 -13.22 -12.92
CA TYR A 207 14.80 -14.31 -13.82
C TYR A 207 14.41 -13.81 -15.21
N VAL A 208 13.46 -12.87 -15.27
CA VAL A 208 12.91 -12.36 -16.54
C VAL A 208 14.02 -11.75 -17.40
N LYS A 209 14.88 -10.92 -16.83
CA LYS A 209 15.98 -10.28 -17.58
C LYS A 209 17.06 -11.25 -18.03
N ALA A 210 17.25 -12.36 -17.33
CA ALA A 210 18.17 -13.41 -17.75
C ALA A 210 17.63 -14.23 -18.94
N VAL A 211 16.29 -14.43 -19.05
CA VAL A 211 15.66 -15.32 -20.03
C VAL A 211 15.03 -14.53 -21.18
N ARG A 212 14.34 -13.44 -20.89
CA ARG A 212 13.63 -12.55 -21.83
C ARG A 212 13.92 -11.08 -21.49
N PRO A 213 15.10 -10.56 -21.82
CA PRO A 213 15.51 -9.20 -21.51
C PRO A 213 14.65 -8.11 -22.21
N ASP A 214 13.93 -8.48 -23.27
CA ASP A 214 12.99 -7.65 -23.99
C ASP A 214 11.76 -7.26 -23.15
N ILE A 215 11.36 -8.09 -22.20
CA ILE A 215 10.19 -7.82 -21.34
C ILE A 215 10.54 -6.76 -20.30
N LYS A 216 9.71 -5.73 -20.19
CA LYS A 216 9.84 -4.72 -19.13
C LYS A 216 9.37 -5.29 -17.80
N VAL A 217 10.13 -5.02 -16.73
CA VAL A 217 9.71 -5.30 -15.36
C VAL A 217 9.53 -3.98 -14.63
N ILE A 218 8.31 -3.73 -14.19
CA ILE A 218 7.90 -2.44 -13.62
C ILE A 218 7.48 -2.64 -12.18
N GLY A 219 8.11 -1.88 -11.29
CA GLY A 219 7.76 -1.83 -9.89
C GLY A 219 6.59 -0.92 -9.60
N VAL A 220 5.81 -1.24 -8.58
CA VAL A 220 4.72 -0.37 -8.14
C VAL A 220 4.78 -0.17 -6.63
N GLN A 221 4.76 1.09 -6.20
CA GLN A 221 4.69 1.48 -4.79
C GLN A 221 3.52 2.43 -4.53
N SER A 222 3.05 2.44 -3.28
CA SER A 222 2.17 3.50 -2.82
C SER A 222 2.95 4.80 -2.65
N THR A 223 2.32 5.94 -2.94
CA THR A 223 2.91 7.28 -2.80
C THR A 223 3.36 7.62 -1.38
N ASP A 224 2.75 6.99 -0.38
CA ASP A 224 3.07 7.15 1.05
C ASP A 224 4.05 6.09 1.59
N SER A 225 4.58 5.23 0.72
CA SER A 225 5.51 4.15 1.08
C SER A 225 6.50 3.86 -0.05
N ASP A 226 7.16 4.91 -0.56
CA ASP A 226 7.94 4.96 -1.80
C ASP A 226 9.46 4.81 -1.60
N ALA A 227 9.89 4.06 -0.57
CA ALA A 227 11.30 3.91 -0.18
C ALA A 227 12.21 3.46 -1.33
N MET A 228 11.77 2.51 -2.17
CA MET A 228 12.56 2.02 -3.31
C MET A 228 12.70 3.08 -4.40
N ALA A 229 11.61 3.75 -4.77
CA ALA A 229 11.61 4.80 -5.79
C ALA A 229 12.56 5.94 -5.40
N ARG A 230 12.47 6.42 -4.14
CA ARG A 230 13.40 7.45 -3.62
C ARG A 230 14.84 6.95 -3.58
N SER A 231 15.05 5.69 -3.21
CA SER A 231 16.39 5.10 -3.15
C SER A 231 17.02 4.99 -4.53
N ILE A 232 16.28 4.54 -5.56
CA ILE A 232 16.75 4.49 -6.95
C ILE A 232 17.09 5.89 -7.46
N LYS A 233 16.20 6.87 -7.24
CA LYS A 233 16.44 8.27 -7.63
C LYS A 233 17.66 8.87 -6.95
N ALA A 234 17.90 8.54 -5.68
CA ALA A 234 19.05 9.02 -4.91
C ALA A 234 20.36 8.25 -5.17
N GLY A 235 20.30 7.10 -5.87
CA GLY A 235 21.44 6.22 -6.10
C GLY A 235 21.92 5.46 -4.85
N ARG A 236 21.26 5.64 -3.69
CA ARG A 236 21.55 5.01 -2.39
C ARG A 236 20.27 4.71 -1.63
N ARG A 237 20.29 3.77 -0.69
CA ARG A 237 19.12 3.47 0.15
C ARG A 237 18.72 4.69 1.00
N ILE A 238 17.44 5.00 0.99
CA ILE A 238 16.82 6.09 1.76
C ILE A 238 15.87 5.48 2.80
N THR A 239 16.01 5.89 4.05
CA THR A 239 15.07 5.56 5.11
C THR A 239 13.95 6.60 5.12
N LEU A 240 12.71 6.16 4.99
CA LEU A 240 11.55 7.03 5.15
C LEU A 240 11.32 7.36 6.63
N PRO A 241 10.93 8.59 6.97
CA PRO A 241 10.55 8.92 8.35
C PRO A 241 9.30 8.13 8.77
N ASP A 242 8.32 8.06 7.88
CA ASP A 242 7.04 7.38 8.07
C ASP A 242 6.62 6.63 6.81
N VAL A 243 5.67 5.70 6.95
CA VAL A 243 5.05 4.95 5.85
C VAL A 243 3.53 4.91 6.07
N GLY A 244 2.79 4.97 4.97
CA GLY A 244 1.35 4.75 5.00
C GLY A 244 1.02 3.27 5.23
N LEU A 245 -0.02 3.02 6.04
CA LEU A 245 -0.38 1.66 6.47
C LEU A 245 -1.58 1.07 5.70
N PHE A 246 -2.08 1.78 4.68
CA PHE A 246 -3.14 1.21 3.85
C PHE A 246 -2.65 -0.02 3.08
N CYS A 247 -1.48 0.06 2.46
CA CYS A 247 -0.79 -1.07 1.83
C CYS A 247 0.21 -1.71 2.79
N ASP A 248 -0.27 -2.22 3.95
CA ASP A 248 0.56 -2.71 5.05
C ASP A 248 1.56 -3.81 4.66
N GLY A 249 1.20 -4.69 3.72
CA GLY A 249 2.10 -5.72 3.18
C GLY A 249 3.33 -5.16 2.43
N THR A 250 3.31 -3.89 2.06
CA THR A 250 4.40 -3.18 1.35
C THR A 250 4.91 -1.95 2.10
N ALA A 251 4.44 -1.67 3.31
CA ALA A 251 4.83 -0.54 4.14
C ALA A 251 6.22 -0.73 4.75
N VAL A 252 7.27 -0.39 4.00
CA VAL A 252 8.68 -0.60 4.39
C VAL A 252 9.42 0.73 4.40
N LYS A 253 9.99 1.09 5.58
CA LYS A 253 10.77 2.34 5.73
C LYS A 253 12.13 2.31 5.03
N LEU A 254 12.78 1.15 4.98
CA LEU A 254 14.10 0.97 4.36
C LEU A 254 14.12 -0.33 3.57
N VAL A 255 14.42 -0.23 2.29
CA VAL A 255 14.58 -1.38 1.40
C VAL A 255 15.85 -2.18 1.72
N GLY A 256 15.89 -3.44 1.31
CA GLY A 256 17.07 -4.29 1.50
C GLY A 256 18.27 -3.80 0.70
N GLU A 257 19.45 -4.25 1.07
CA GLU A 257 20.69 -3.92 0.36
C GLU A 257 20.78 -4.68 -0.96
N GLU A 258 20.58 -5.96 -0.90
CA GLU A 258 20.61 -6.82 -2.08
C GLU A 258 19.40 -6.55 -2.99
N THR A 259 18.20 -6.36 -2.43
CA THR A 259 17.03 -6.02 -3.23
C THR A 259 17.17 -4.66 -3.91
N PHE A 260 17.78 -3.67 -3.27
CA PHE A 260 18.11 -2.38 -3.90
C PHE A 260 19.08 -2.56 -5.07
N ARG A 261 20.15 -3.34 -4.87
CA ARG A 261 21.16 -3.63 -5.90
C ARG A 261 20.51 -4.28 -7.14
N LEU A 262 19.66 -5.29 -6.92
CA LEU A 262 18.97 -6.01 -7.99
C LEU A 262 17.93 -5.14 -8.69
N THR A 263 17.14 -4.39 -7.94
CA THR A 263 16.15 -3.46 -8.51
C THR A 263 16.83 -2.42 -9.39
N LYS A 264 17.92 -1.80 -8.91
CA LYS A 264 18.71 -0.84 -9.69
C LYS A 264 19.25 -1.44 -10.99
N LYS A 265 19.57 -2.73 -10.99
CA LYS A 265 20.17 -3.42 -12.15
C LYS A 265 19.13 -3.89 -13.17
N TYR A 266 17.97 -4.36 -12.72
CA TYR A 266 17.08 -5.16 -13.55
C TYR A 266 15.66 -4.58 -13.75
N VAL A 267 15.25 -3.61 -12.94
CA VAL A 267 13.91 -3.02 -13.02
C VAL A 267 13.93 -1.81 -13.94
N ASP A 268 12.99 -1.75 -14.88
CA ASP A 268 12.99 -0.73 -15.93
C ASP A 268 12.36 0.58 -15.45
N ASP A 269 11.34 0.54 -14.58
CA ASP A 269 10.65 1.71 -14.04
C ASP A 269 9.97 1.40 -12.72
N ILE A 270 9.67 2.44 -11.93
CA ILE A 270 8.85 2.35 -10.71
C ILE A 270 7.72 3.37 -10.79
N ILE A 271 6.50 2.89 -10.70
CA ILE A 271 5.28 3.70 -10.72
C ILE A 271 4.76 3.88 -9.29
N LEU A 272 4.41 5.12 -8.97
CA LEU A 272 3.75 5.45 -7.72
C LEU A 272 2.26 5.62 -7.95
N VAL A 273 1.45 5.03 -7.08
CA VAL A 273 -0.01 5.10 -7.09
C VAL A 273 -0.54 5.50 -5.72
N ASP A 274 -1.66 6.20 -5.70
CA ASP A 274 -2.32 6.59 -4.45
C ASP A 274 -3.30 5.52 -3.95
N THR A 275 -3.84 5.75 -2.77
CA THR A 275 -4.80 4.86 -2.11
C THR A 275 -6.08 4.65 -2.94
N ASP A 276 -6.54 5.69 -3.64
CA ASP A 276 -7.78 5.62 -4.42
C ASP A 276 -7.60 4.73 -5.66
N ALA A 277 -6.43 4.83 -6.33
CA ALA A 277 -6.08 3.96 -7.44
C ALA A 277 -5.98 2.48 -7.01
N VAL A 278 -5.45 2.22 -5.81
CA VAL A 278 -5.40 0.86 -5.24
C VAL A 278 -6.80 0.35 -4.93
N CYS A 279 -7.68 1.17 -4.36
CA CYS A 279 -9.09 0.79 -4.11
C CYS A 279 -9.83 0.46 -5.42
N ALA A 280 -9.61 1.26 -6.46
CA ALA A 280 -10.16 0.99 -7.79
C ALA A 280 -9.65 -0.34 -8.38
N ALA A 281 -8.35 -0.63 -8.22
CA ALA A 281 -7.78 -1.90 -8.67
C ALA A 281 -8.33 -3.11 -7.91
N LEU A 282 -8.59 -2.98 -6.60
CA LEU A 282 -9.27 -4.02 -5.80
C LEU A 282 -10.65 -4.35 -6.34
N LYS A 283 -11.43 -3.32 -6.64
CA LYS A 283 -12.77 -3.46 -7.27
C LYS A 283 -12.67 -4.15 -8.63
N ASP A 284 -11.70 -3.76 -9.45
CA ASP A 284 -11.48 -4.35 -10.77
C ASP A 284 -11.19 -5.85 -10.70
N VAL A 285 -10.28 -6.26 -9.82
CA VAL A 285 -9.98 -7.69 -9.62
C VAL A 285 -11.21 -8.45 -9.15
N PHE A 286 -11.96 -7.89 -8.20
CA PHE A 286 -13.21 -8.51 -7.75
C PHE A 286 -14.22 -8.69 -8.89
N GLN A 287 -14.35 -7.71 -9.77
CA GLN A 287 -15.29 -7.79 -10.91
C GLN A 287 -14.94 -8.91 -11.90
N ASP A 288 -13.65 -9.14 -12.15
CA ASP A 288 -13.21 -10.19 -13.07
C ASP A 288 -13.12 -11.59 -12.42
N THR A 289 -12.69 -11.66 -11.17
CA THR A 289 -12.32 -12.94 -10.54
C THR A 289 -13.21 -13.38 -9.37
N ARG A 290 -14.03 -12.48 -8.81
CA ARG A 290 -14.76 -12.63 -7.54
C ARG A 290 -13.86 -12.86 -6.32
N SER A 291 -12.56 -12.60 -6.47
CA SER A 291 -11.59 -12.64 -5.37
C SER A 291 -11.34 -11.25 -4.80
N ILE A 292 -11.14 -11.18 -3.50
CA ILE A 292 -10.81 -9.94 -2.79
C ILE A 292 -9.32 -9.98 -2.43
N LEU A 293 -8.52 -9.14 -3.08
CA LEU A 293 -7.10 -8.98 -2.73
C LEU A 293 -6.95 -8.10 -1.48
N GLU A 294 -5.78 -8.18 -0.84
CA GLU A 294 -5.35 -7.13 0.08
C GLU A 294 -4.86 -5.89 -0.69
N PRO A 295 -4.78 -4.69 -0.08
CA PRO A 295 -4.33 -3.50 -0.77
C PRO A 295 -2.97 -3.65 -1.46
N SER A 296 -1.99 -4.26 -0.79
CA SER A 296 -0.68 -4.56 -1.38
C SER A 296 -0.77 -5.53 -2.57
N GLY A 297 -1.76 -6.44 -2.55
CA GLY A 297 -2.01 -7.39 -3.63
C GLY A 297 -2.50 -6.74 -4.93
N ALA A 298 -3.18 -5.60 -4.82
CA ALA A 298 -3.73 -4.87 -5.96
C ALA A 298 -2.78 -3.80 -6.54
N LEU A 299 -1.66 -3.49 -5.86
CA LEU A 299 -0.71 -2.46 -6.29
C LEU A 299 -0.23 -2.66 -7.73
N ALA A 300 0.13 -3.88 -8.10
CA ALA A 300 0.62 -4.19 -9.44
C ALA A 300 -0.38 -3.80 -10.53
N LEU A 301 -1.67 -4.10 -10.31
CA LEU A 301 -2.73 -3.72 -11.24
C LEU A 301 -2.96 -2.20 -11.26
N ALA A 302 -2.96 -1.54 -10.11
CA ALA A 302 -3.07 -0.07 -10.04
C ALA A 302 -1.95 0.60 -10.85
N GLY A 303 -0.72 0.09 -10.74
CA GLY A 303 0.43 0.57 -11.53
C GLY A 303 0.28 0.29 -13.03
N ALA A 304 -0.26 -0.86 -13.43
CA ALA A 304 -0.51 -1.17 -14.84
C ALA A 304 -1.56 -0.21 -15.44
N LYS A 305 -2.62 0.13 -14.71
CA LYS A 305 -3.61 1.13 -15.11
C LYS A 305 -2.95 2.50 -15.32
N GLU A 306 -2.16 2.96 -14.37
CA GLU A 306 -1.44 4.23 -14.46
C GLU A 306 -0.42 4.23 -15.61
N TYR A 307 0.26 3.11 -15.87
CA TYR A 307 1.17 2.96 -16.98
C TYR A 307 0.48 3.16 -18.33
N ILE A 308 -0.70 2.59 -18.51
CA ILE A 308 -1.52 2.75 -19.72
C ILE A 308 -1.96 4.22 -19.88
N GLU A 309 -2.41 4.87 -18.81
CA GLU A 309 -2.83 6.26 -18.84
C GLU A 309 -1.67 7.21 -19.17
N ARG A 310 -0.47 6.97 -18.61
CA ARG A 310 0.75 7.72 -18.97
C ARG A 310 1.10 7.56 -20.46
N ALA A 311 0.98 6.36 -21.00
CA ALA A 311 1.23 6.11 -22.42
C ALA A 311 0.25 6.87 -23.33
N LYS A 312 -1.04 6.92 -22.95
CA LYS A 312 -2.06 7.73 -23.66
C LYS A 312 -1.73 9.22 -23.62
N ALA A 313 -1.41 9.75 -22.43
CA ALA A 313 -1.04 11.15 -22.24
C ALA A 313 0.23 11.53 -23.03
N GLY A 314 1.19 10.63 -23.12
CA GLY A 314 2.43 10.76 -23.90
C GLY A 314 2.25 10.58 -25.42
N LYS A 315 1.02 10.46 -25.92
CA LYS A 315 0.68 10.25 -27.33
C LYS A 315 1.29 8.99 -27.95
N LYS A 316 1.57 7.99 -27.12
CA LYS A 316 2.02 6.64 -27.52
C LYS A 316 1.12 5.59 -26.86
N PRO A 317 -0.18 5.53 -27.20
CA PRO A 317 -1.12 4.62 -26.56
C PRO A 317 -0.69 3.18 -26.78
N LEU A 318 -0.83 2.38 -25.74
CA LEU A 318 -0.69 0.93 -25.83
C LEU A 318 -2.01 0.34 -26.33
N ASN A 319 -1.93 -0.50 -27.35
CA ASN A 319 -3.07 -1.18 -27.91
C ASN A 319 -2.77 -2.66 -28.09
N ASN A 320 -3.64 -3.52 -27.57
CA ASN A 320 -3.54 -4.98 -27.69
C ASN A 320 -2.22 -5.58 -27.17
N GLU A 321 -1.51 -4.85 -26.31
CA GLU A 321 -0.30 -5.32 -25.64
C GLU A 321 -0.64 -6.28 -24.49
N THR A 322 0.24 -7.23 -24.23
CA THR A 322 0.12 -8.15 -23.09
C THR A 322 0.80 -7.55 -21.86
N LEU A 323 0.03 -7.31 -20.80
CA LEU A 323 0.49 -6.82 -19.53
C LEU A 323 0.17 -7.86 -18.45
N VAL A 324 1.17 -8.24 -17.68
CA VAL A 324 1.03 -9.20 -16.57
C VAL A 324 1.14 -8.46 -15.24
N THR A 325 0.17 -8.65 -14.35
CA THR A 325 0.18 -8.07 -13.00
C THR A 325 0.19 -9.19 -11.97
N ILE A 326 1.02 -9.07 -10.93
CA ILE A 326 1.11 -10.08 -9.89
C ILE A 326 0.14 -9.73 -8.77
N ALA A 327 -0.96 -10.49 -8.65
CA ALA A 327 -1.92 -10.44 -7.55
C ALA A 327 -1.27 -11.11 -6.33
N CYS A 328 -0.48 -10.36 -5.56
CA CYS A 328 0.54 -10.92 -4.68
C CYS A 328 0.04 -11.35 -3.30
N GLY A 329 -1.23 -11.02 -2.92
CA GLY A 329 -1.80 -11.45 -1.64
C GLY A 329 -3.26 -11.05 -1.44
N ALA A 330 -3.92 -11.75 -0.49
CA ALA A 330 -5.34 -11.55 -0.14
C ALA A 330 -5.59 -11.59 1.39
N ASN A 331 -4.57 -11.44 2.23
CA ASN A 331 -4.73 -11.44 3.69
C ASN A 331 -5.28 -10.11 4.22
N MET A 332 -6.46 -9.73 3.73
CA MET A 332 -7.13 -8.50 4.13
C MET A 332 -8.09 -8.73 5.30
N ASN A 333 -8.13 -7.79 6.25
CA ASN A 333 -9.19 -7.73 7.23
C ASN A 333 -10.49 -7.28 6.54
N PHE A 334 -11.59 -8.03 6.75
CA PHE A 334 -12.88 -7.78 6.10
C PHE A 334 -13.43 -6.37 6.36
N ASP A 335 -13.18 -5.79 7.53
CA ASP A 335 -13.63 -4.44 7.88
C ASP A 335 -13.07 -3.35 6.94
N ARG A 336 -11.93 -3.60 6.29
CA ARG A 336 -11.35 -2.68 5.29
C ARG A 336 -12.17 -2.56 4.01
N LEU A 337 -13.06 -3.52 3.72
CA LEU A 337 -13.90 -3.47 2.51
C LEU A 337 -14.77 -2.24 2.44
N ARG A 338 -15.26 -1.75 3.60
CA ARG A 338 -16.03 -0.50 3.64
C ARG A 338 -15.21 0.67 3.08
N PHE A 339 -13.98 0.83 3.57
CA PHE A 339 -13.08 1.89 3.10
C PHE A 339 -12.76 1.75 1.60
N VAL A 340 -12.51 0.53 1.14
CA VAL A 340 -12.25 0.24 -0.28
C VAL A 340 -13.45 0.62 -1.13
N ALA A 341 -14.65 0.21 -0.74
CA ALA A 341 -15.88 0.48 -1.50
C ALA A 341 -16.16 1.99 -1.63
N GLU A 342 -15.91 2.76 -0.57
CA GLU A 342 -16.14 4.21 -0.56
C GLU A 342 -15.15 4.98 -1.45
N ARG A 343 -13.94 4.46 -1.65
CA ARG A 343 -12.87 5.16 -2.39
C ARG A 343 -12.65 4.64 -3.83
N ALA A 344 -13.17 3.46 -4.13
CA ALA A 344 -12.99 2.87 -5.46
C ALA A 344 -13.60 3.72 -6.59
N GLU A 345 -14.74 4.35 -6.36
CA GLU A 345 -15.39 5.22 -7.36
C GLU A 345 -14.57 6.48 -7.64
N VAL A 346 -13.95 7.07 -6.62
CA VAL A 346 -13.04 8.22 -6.76
C VAL A 346 -11.80 7.80 -7.56
N GLY A 347 -11.20 6.66 -7.22
CA GLY A 347 -10.02 6.13 -7.93
C GLY A 347 -10.29 5.76 -9.39
N GLU A 348 -11.54 5.45 -9.74
CA GLU A 348 -11.98 5.23 -11.13
C GLU A 348 -12.34 6.53 -11.86
N ALA A 349 -12.24 7.69 -11.21
CA ALA A 349 -12.73 8.97 -11.70
C ALA A 349 -14.22 8.91 -12.10
N ARG A 350 -15.04 8.22 -11.30
CA ARG A 350 -16.50 8.11 -11.46
C ARG A 350 -17.28 8.93 -10.43
N GLU A 351 -16.61 9.41 -9.41
CA GLU A 351 -17.17 10.30 -8.40
C GLU A 351 -16.27 11.52 -8.20
N ALA A 352 -16.89 12.69 -8.08
CA ALA A 352 -16.25 13.90 -7.60
C ALA A 352 -17.04 14.48 -6.42
N VAL A 353 -16.34 15.08 -5.47
CA VAL A 353 -16.90 15.63 -4.25
C VAL A 353 -16.63 17.12 -4.19
N PHE A 354 -17.68 17.90 -3.89
CA PHE A 354 -17.62 19.36 -3.87
C PHE A 354 -18.18 19.92 -2.58
N ALA A 355 -17.57 21.03 -2.13
CA ALA A 355 -18.22 22.00 -1.26
C ALA A 355 -18.74 23.14 -2.10
N VAL A 356 -20.04 23.43 -2.02
CA VAL A 356 -20.65 24.52 -2.77
C VAL A 356 -21.37 25.47 -1.80
N THR A 357 -21.03 26.74 -1.85
CA THR A 357 -21.70 27.78 -1.07
C THR A 357 -22.83 28.37 -1.88
N ILE A 358 -24.03 28.29 -1.35
CA ILE A 358 -25.24 28.83 -1.94
C ILE A 358 -25.81 29.95 -1.05
N PRO A 359 -26.50 30.97 -1.60
CA PRO A 359 -27.27 31.91 -0.79
C PRO A 359 -28.37 31.20 0.02
N GLU A 360 -28.52 31.55 1.30
CA GLU A 360 -29.63 31.01 2.12
C GLU A 360 -30.94 31.76 1.85
N GLU A 361 -31.46 31.56 0.66
CA GLU A 361 -32.74 32.14 0.21
C GLU A 361 -33.57 31.11 -0.53
N ARG A 362 -34.87 31.34 -0.54
CA ARG A 362 -35.84 30.44 -1.18
C ARG A 362 -35.48 30.23 -2.66
N GLY A 363 -35.35 28.97 -3.08
CA GLY A 363 -35.06 28.57 -4.46
C GLY A 363 -33.58 28.39 -4.78
N SER A 364 -32.62 28.82 -3.95
CA SER A 364 -31.18 28.62 -4.19
C SER A 364 -30.82 27.16 -4.28
N PHE A 365 -31.34 26.34 -3.39
CA PHE A 365 -31.13 24.88 -3.42
C PHE A 365 -31.60 24.26 -4.75
N LYS A 366 -32.80 24.67 -5.23
CA LYS A 366 -33.33 24.19 -6.51
C LYS A 366 -32.46 24.64 -7.68
N ARG A 367 -32.03 25.92 -7.72
CA ARG A 367 -31.11 26.44 -8.75
C ARG A 367 -29.79 25.66 -8.76
N PHE A 368 -29.27 25.34 -7.59
CA PHE A 368 -28.06 24.51 -7.48
C PHE A 368 -28.27 23.10 -8.06
N CYS A 369 -29.36 22.43 -7.70
CA CYS A 369 -29.70 21.11 -8.25
C CYS A 369 -29.91 21.15 -9.79
N GLU A 370 -30.48 22.21 -10.33
CA GLU A 370 -30.58 22.40 -11.77
C GLU A 370 -29.20 22.49 -12.47
N LEU A 371 -28.22 23.10 -11.84
CA LEU A 371 -26.83 23.18 -12.36
C LEU A 371 -26.07 21.86 -12.30
N ILE A 372 -26.39 20.98 -11.35
CA ILE A 372 -25.89 19.61 -11.31
C ILE A 372 -26.31 18.86 -12.58
N GLY A 373 -27.51 19.16 -13.08
CA GLY A 373 -28.08 18.50 -14.25
C GLY A 373 -28.47 17.04 -13.99
N PRO A 374 -28.64 16.21 -15.04
CA PRO A 374 -29.12 14.83 -14.92
C PRO A 374 -28.03 13.85 -14.45
N ARG A 375 -27.24 14.22 -13.44
CA ARG A 375 -26.22 13.38 -12.82
C ARG A 375 -26.75 12.64 -11.62
N ASN A 376 -26.24 11.45 -11.38
CA ASN A 376 -26.50 10.77 -10.13
C ASN A 376 -25.73 11.49 -9.00
N VAL A 377 -26.46 11.83 -7.96
CA VAL A 377 -25.90 12.34 -6.71
C VAL A 377 -25.55 11.12 -5.85
N THR A 378 -24.29 11.02 -5.46
CA THR A 378 -23.81 9.91 -4.62
C THR A 378 -23.90 10.26 -3.15
N GLU A 379 -23.84 11.55 -2.84
CA GLU A 379 -23.92 12.06 -1.47
C GLU A 379 -24.38 13.51 -1.47
N PHE A 380 -25.16 13.88 -0.46
CA PHE A 380 -25.66 15.23 -0.30
C PHE A 380 -25.83 15.56 1.19
N VAL A 381 -25.04 16.52 1.66
CA VAL A 381 -25.16 17.02 3.04
C VAL A 381 -25.39 18.53 2.97
N TYR A 382 -26.50 18.96 3.54
CA TYR A 382 -26.87 20.36 3.66
C TYR A 382 -27.43 20.63 5.05
N ARG A 383 -26.99 21.72 5.66
CA ARG A 383 -27.53 22.20 6.92
C ARG A 383 -27.52 23.73 6.96
N ILE A 384 -28.62 24.33 7.40
CA ILE A 384 -28.66 25.76 7.70
C ILE A 384 -27.73 26.03 8.90
N SER A 385 -26.73 26.86 8.68
CA SER A 385 -25.78 27.27 9.72
C SER A 385 -25.62 28.78 9.81
N ASP A 386 -25.98 29.52 8.78
CA ASP A 386 -25.95 30.98 8.69
C ASP A 386 -27.18 31.49 7.97
N ALA A 387 -27.60 32.75 8.26
CA ALA A 387 -28.79 33.35 7.67
C ALA A 387 -28.59 33.85 6.24
N ARG A 388 -27.36 33.92 5.74
CA ARG A 388 -27.01 34.48 4.43
C ARG A 388 -26.51 33.46 3.45
N GLU A 389 -25.76 32.48 3.95
CA GLU A 389 -25.08 31.48 3.10
C GLU A 389 -25.24 30.08 3.72
N ALA A 390 -25.42 29.10 2.87
CA ALA A 390 -25.36 27.70 3.25
C ALA A 390 -24.23 26.98 2.51
N HIS A 391 -23.64 26.00 3.16
CA HIS A 391 -22.63 25.16 2.58
C HIS A 391 -23.19 23.77 2.31
N VAL A 392 -23.11 23.36 1.05
CA VAL A 392 -23.57 22.07 0.57
C VAL A 392 -22.35 21.19 0.32
N PHE A 393 -22.32 20.03 0.94
CA PHE A 393 -21.39 18.97 0.60
C PHE A 393 -22.10 18.02 -0.35
N VAL A 394 -21.55 17.81 -1.55
CA VAL A 394 -22.19 16.99 -2.58
C VAL A 394 -21.20 16.10 -3.30
N GLY A 395 -21.53 14.82 -3.39
CA GLY A 395 -20.88 13.84 -4.25
C GLY A 395 -21.66 13.68 -5.55
N LEU A 396 -20.98 13.72 -6.68
CA LEU A 396 -21.58 13.64 -8.02
C LEU A 396 -20.90 12.55 -8.84
N GLN A 397 -21.69 11.77 -9.56
CA GLN A 397 -21.15 10.86 -10.55
C GLN A 397 -20.57 11.66 -11.73
N ILE A 398 -19.35 11.30 -12.13
CA ILE A 398 -18.62 11.90 -13.24
C ILE A 398 -18.20 10.84 -14.27
N SER A 399 -17.87 11.28 -15.48
CA SER A 399 -17.52 10.42 -16.62
C SER A 399 -16.05 10.52 -17.00
N SER A 400 -15.33 11.52 -16.51
CA SER A 400 -13.92 11.76 -16.86
C SER A 400 -13.19 12.58 -15.79
N ARG A 401 -11.86 12.45 -15.75
CA ARG A 401 -10.98 13.16 -14.79
C ARG A 401 -10.98 14.69 -14.92
N ASP A 402 -11.36 15.23 -16.05
CA ASP A 402 -11.42 16.68 -16.29
C ASP A 402 -12.79 17.29 -15.99
N GLU A 403 -13.80 16.46 -15.73
CA GLU A 403 -15.17 16.90 -15.46
C GLU A 403 -15.32 17.70 -14.15
N PRO A 404 -14.61 17.36 -13.03
CA PRO A 404 -14.69 18.16 -11.81
C PRO A 404 -14.34 19.63 -12.04
N GLY A 405 -13.25 19.92 -12.75
CA GLY A 405 -12.87 21.29 -13.07
C GLY A 405 -13.86 22.02 -13.98
N LYS A 406 -14.61 21.31 -14.84
CA LYS A 406 -15.70 21.90 -15.65
C LYS A 406 -16.89 22.23 -14.77
N LEU A 407 -17.25 21.37 -13.83
CA LEU A 407 -18.33 21.57 -12.88
C LEU A 407 -18.06 22.75 -11.96
N THR A 408 -16.87 22.84 -11.37
CA THR A 408 -16.46 23.98 -10.53
C THR A 408 -16.62 25.30 -11.29
N ARG A 409 -16.08 25.40 -12.51
CA ARG A 409 -16.24 26.60 -13.34
C ARG A 409 -17.72 26.91 -13.67
N ASN A 410 -18.54 25.89 -13.88
CA ASN A 410 -19.97 26.07 -14.14
C ASN A 410 -20.70 26.63 -12.91
N PHE A 411 -20.43 26.11 -11.73
CA PHE A 411 -21.00 26.61 -10.47
C PHE A 411 -20.60 28.08 -10.23
N GLU A 412 -19.31 28.40 -10.35
CA GLU A 412 -18.80 29.75 -10.18
C GLU A 412 -19.40 30.75 -11.16
N LYS A 413 -19.54 30.37 -12.45
CA LYS A 413 -20.18 31.20 -13.48
C LYS A 413 -21.64 31.58 -13.12
N HIS A 414 -22.32 30.76 -12.34
CA HIS A 414 -23.69 30.99 -11.91
C HIS A 414 -23.78 31.57 -10.48
N GLY A 415 -22.66 32.05 -9.94
CA GLY A 415 -22.60 32.74 -8.65
C GLY A 415 -22.51 31.81 -7.43
N PHE A 416 -22.30 30.50 -7.63
CA PHE A 416 -22.08 29.55 -6.54
C PHE A 416 -20.59 29.31 -6.33
N ARG A 417 -20.04 29.82 -5.25
CA ARG A 417 -18.64 29.54 -4.89
C ARG A 417 -18.49 28.03 -4.64
N SER A 418 -17.47 27.42 -5.25
CA SER A 418 -17.29 25.98 -5.14
C SER A 418 -15.82 25.59 -4.96
N ILE A 419 -15.61 24.50 -4.22
CA ILE A 419 -14.30 23.89 -3.99
C ILE A 419 -14.42 22.42 -4.38
N ASP A 420 -13.50 21.98 -5.22
CA ASP A 420 -13.33 20.56 -5.52
C ASP A 420 -12.58 19.88 -4.35
N LEU A 421 -13.27 18.98 -3.65
CA LEU A 421 -12.76 18.21 -2.51
C LEU A 421 -12.46 16.76 -2.87
N THR A 422 -12.49 16.39 -4.15
CA THR A 422 -12.32 15.01 -4.63
C THR A 422 -11.02 14.37 -4.11
N HIS A 423 -9.97 15.15 -3.95
CA HIS A 423 -8.68 14.69 -3.43
C HIS A 423 -8.39 15.13 -1.98
N ASP A 424 -9.35 15.77 -1.32
CA ASP A 424 -9.22 16.20 0.08
C ASP A 424 -9.45 15.02 1.04
N GLU A 425 -8.42 14.68 1.82
CA GLU A 425 -8.47 13.53 2.74
C GLU A 425 -9.41 13.76 3.94
N LEU A 426 -9.52 14.99 4.43
CA LEU A 426 -10.48 15.32 5.49
C LEU A 426 -11.91 15.11 4.99
N ALA A 427 -12.21 15.60 3.80
CA ALA A 427 -13.53 15.45 3.19
C ALA A 427 -13.88 13.97 3.00
N LYS A 428 -12.99 13.18 2.42
CA LYS A 428 -13.20 11.75 2.13
C LYS A 428 -13.32 10.89 3.38
N GLN A 429 -12.55 11.18 4.43
CA GLN A 429 -12.48 10.31 5.61
C GLN A 429 -13.50 10.68 6.69
N HIS A 430 -13.87 11.95 6.80
CA HIS A 430 -14.63 12.47 7.94
C HIS A 430 -15.87 13.23 7.54
N ILE A 431 -15.76 14.26 6.68
CA ILE A 431 -16.91 15.15 6.38
C ILE A 431 -18.10 14.37 5.81
N ARG A 432 -17.85 13.38 4.96
CA ARG A 432 -18.89 12.48 4.41
C ARG A 432 -19.80 11.83 5.46
N HIS A 433 -19.35 11.73 6.69
CA HIS A 433 -20.00 10.98 7.75
C HIS A 433 -20.38 11.84 8.95
N LEU A 434 -20.08 13.14 8.89
CA LEU A 434 -20.37 14.09 9.95
C LEU A 434 -21.73 14.74 9.72
N VAL A 435 -22.60 14.60 10.72
CA VAL A 435 -23.73 15.49 10.90
C VAL A 435 -23.22 16.66 11.73
N GLY A 436 -22.79 17.73 11.08
CA GLY A 436 -22.10 18.82 11.74
C GLY A 436 -22.66 20.19 11.41
N GLY A 437 -21.90 21.18 11.71
CA GLY A 437 -22.09 22.61 11.51
C GLY A 437 -21.31 23.37 12.56
N LYS A 438 -20.95 24.62 12.26
CA LYS A 438 -20.28 25.49 13.23
C LYS A 438 -21.06 25.57 14.55
N SER A 439 -20.38 25.31 15.66
CA SER A 439 -20.92 25.50 16.98
C SER A 439 -20.50 26.88 17.52
N PRO A 440 -21.41 27.76 17.91
CA PRO A 440 -21.04 29.03 18.55
C PRO A 440 -20.35 28.83 19.90
N LEU A 441 -20.37 27.62 20.45
CA LEU A 441 -19.74 27.25 21.71
C LEU A 441 -18.25 26.86 21.54
N ALA A 442 -17.81 26.54 20.32
CA ALA A 442 -16.43 26.17 20.04
C ALA A 442 -15.55 27.42 19.85
N GLN A 443 -14.97 27.90 20.94
CA GLN A 443 -14.04 29.03 20.94
C GLN A 443 -12.59 28.53 20.95
N ASP A 444 -11.68 29.25 20.25
CA ASP A 444 -10.25 28.90 20.13
C ASP A 444 -10.04 27.42 19.73
N GLU A 445 -10.89 26.92 18.83
CA GLU A 445 -10.85 25.52 18.38
C GLU A 445 -9.71 25.28 17.41
N LEU A 446 -8.95 24.22 17.69
CA LEU A 446 -7.96 23.62 16.80
C LEU A 446 -8.51 22.29 16.30
N LEU A 447 -8.42 22.04 15.01
CA LEU A 447 -8.84 20.77 14.43
C LEU A 447 -7.62 19.93 14.02
N TYR A 448 -7.54 18.73 14.58
CA TYR A 448 -6.44 17.82 14.32
C TYR A 448 -6.94 16.44 13.90
N ARG A 449 -6.28 15.86 12.89
CA ARG A 449 -6.39 14.41 12.61
C ARG A 449 -5.26 13.68 13.31
N PHE A 450 -5.59 12.52 13.91
CA PHE A 450 -4.61 11.64 14.56
C PHE A 450 -4.72 10.21 14.00
N GLU A 451 -3.58 9.50 14.04
CA GLU A 451 -3.53 8.06 13.93
C GLU A 451 -3.24 7.47 15.31
N PHE A 452 -4.27 6.86 15.92
CA PHE A 452 -4.12 6.16 17.20
C PHE A 452 -3.77 4.69 16.94
N PRO A 453 -2.85 4.10 17.73
CA PRO A 453 -2.67 2.65 17.69
C PRO A 453 -3.98 1.95 18.05
N GLU A 454 -4.42 0.96 17.26
CA GLU A 454 -5.64 0.19 17.53
C GLU A 454 -5.40 -0.83 18.65
N ARG A 455 -5.37 -0.32 19.87
CA ARG A 455 -5.25 -1.13 21.09
C ARG A 455 -6.05 -0.53 22.23
N PRO A 456 -6.48 -1.36 23.20
CA PRO A 456 -7.10 -0.86 24.42
C PRO A 456 -6.22 0.16 25.14
N GLY A 457 -6.83 1.25 25.58
CA GLY A 457 -6.15 2.32 26.32
C GLY A 457 -5.54 3.44 25.48
N ALA A 458 -5.48 3.34 24.14
CA ALA A 458 -4.92 4.41 23.30
C ALA A 458 -5.69 5.73 23.43
N LEU A 459 -7.02 5.67 23.48
CA LEU A 459 -7.86 6.84 23.72
C LEU A 459 -7.64 7.39 25.14
N MET A 460 -7.57 6.56 26.17
CA MET A 460 -7.32 7.03 27.54
C MET A 460 -5.96 7.70 27.65
N ARG A 461 -4.91 7.15 27.05
CA ARG A 461 -3.59 7.81 27.00
C ARG A 461 -3.66 9.19 26.37
N PHE A 462 -4.44 9.37 25.31
CA PHE A 462 -4.67 10.68 24.69
C PHE A 462 -5.35 11.63 25.68
N LEU A 463 -6.45 11.19 26.30
CA LEU A 463 -7.22 11.99 27.26
C LEU A 463 -6.41 12.35 28.51
N ASP A 464 -5.66 11.40 29.06
CA ASP A 464 -4.81 11.59 30.24
C ASP A 464 -3.62 12.52 29.97
N SER A 465 -3.19 12.62 28.71
CA SER A 465 -2.09 13.51 28.29
C SER A 465 -2.55 14.95 28.06
N MET A 466 -3.87 15.20 27.94
CA MET A 466 -4.43 16.53 27.73
C MET A 466 -4.32 17.38 28.98
N ALA A 467 -4.14 18.70 28.79
CA ALA A 467 -4.25 19.64 29.94
C ALA A 467 -5.70 19.70 30.44
N PRO A 468 -5.92 19.80 31.77
CA PRO A 468 -7.25 19.73 32.37
C PRO A 468 -8.24 20.82 31.92
N ASN A 469 -7.73 21.93 31.43
CA ASN A 469 -8.50 23.09 30.98
C ASN A 469 -8.80 23.07 29.47
N TRP A 470 -8.33 22.07 28.72
CA TRP A 470 -8.69 21.90 27.31
C TRP A 470 -9.97 21.08 27.19
N ASN A 471 -10.83 21.51 26.29
CA ASN A 471 -12.09 20.81 26.03
C ASN A 471 -12.08 20.21 24.62
N ILE A 472 -12.70 19.05 24.47
CA ILE A 472 -12.99 18.45 23.18
C ILE A 472 -14.30 19.03 22.66
N SER A 473 -14.26 19.73 21.55
CA SER A 473 -15.42 20.33 20.87
C SER A 473 -15.98 19.44 19.76
N LEU A 474 -15.12 18.59 19.20
CA LEU A 474 -15.46 17.62 18.18
C LEU A 474 -14.61 16.36 18.38
N PHE A 475 -15.23 15.19 18.24
CA PHE A 475 -14.53 13.92 18.22
C PHE A 475 -15.23 12.99 17.22
N HIS A 476 -14.46 12.58 16.20
CA HIS A 476 -14.93 11.60 15.22
C HIS A 476 -13.90 10.50 15.08
N TYR A 477 -14.32 9.28 15.36
CA TYR A 477 -13.54 8.07 15.20
C TYR A 477 -14.27 7.09 14.29
N ARG A 478 -13.51 6.47 13.39
CA ARG A 478 -14.02 5.39 12.56
C ARG A 478 -12.98 4.29 12.44
N ASN A 479 -13.31 3.11 12.92
CA ASN A 479 -12.49 1.92 12.72
C ASN A 479 -12.56 1.49 11.24
N GLN A 480 -11.39 1.39 10.61
CA GLN A 480 -11.25 0.98 9.21
C GLN A 480 -10.60 -0.41 9.08
N GLY A 481 -10.51 -1.17 10.17
CA GLY A 481 -9.92 -2.52 10.22
C GLY A 481 -8.40 -2.54 9.99
N GLY A 482 -7.72 -1.44 10.26
CA GLY A 482 -6.25 -1.33 10.21
C GLY A 482 -5.61 -1.47 11.59
N ASP A 483 -4.29 -1.33 11.64
CA ASP A 483 -3.50 -1.34 12.88
C ASP A 483 -3.54 0.03 13.59
N VAL A 484 -4.14 1.03 12.94
CA VAL A 484 -4.33 2.38 13.46
C VAL A 484 -5.76 2.85 13.25
N GLY A 485 -6.32 3.51 14.27
CA GLY A 485 -7.58 4.23 14.20
C GLY A 485 -7.36 5.66 13.73
N ARG A 486 -8.17 6.11 12.79
CA ARG A 486 -8.14 7.48 12.29
C ARG A 486 -9.18 8.32 13.01
N ILE A 487 -8.71 9.39 13.63
CA ILE A 487 -9.52 10.21 14.53
C ILE A 487 -9.45 11.67 14.11
N LEU A 488 -10.59 12.33 14.10
CA LEU A 488 -10.69 13.77 13.97
C LEU A 488 -11.09 14.35 15.32
N VAL A 489 -10.32 15.29 15.83
CA VAL A 489 -10.56 15.94 17.13
C VAL A 489 -10.55 17.45 16.97
N GLY A 490 -11.62 18.11 17.42
CA GLY A 490 -11.63 19.54 17.71
C GLY A 490 -11.25 19.77 19.17
N LEU A 491 -10.26 20.62 19.42
CA LEU A 491 -9.75 20.93 20.74
C LEU A 491 -9.83 22.44 21.00
N GLN A 492 -10.46 22.84 22.09
CA GLN A 492 -10.48 24.22 22.52
C GLN A 492 -9.21 24.50 23.34
N VAL A 493 -8.23 25.16 22.72
CA VAL A 493 -6.93 25.47 23.33
C VAL A 493 -6.73 26.97 23.36
N PRO A 494 -6.66 27.60 24.55
CA PRO A 494 -6.40 29.04 24.65
C PRO A 494 -5.09 29.43 23.95
N LYS A 495 -5.09 30.55 23.21
CA LYS A 495 -3.91 31.02 22.44
C LYS A 495 -2.63 31.10 23.24
N LYS A 496 -2.73 31.47 24.54
CA LYS A 496 -1.60 31.52 25.46
C LYS A 496 -0.97 30.16 25.77
N GLU A 497 -1.66 29.07 25.50
CA GLU A 497 -1.24 27.68 25.82
C GLU A 497 -0.72 26.91 24.61
N MET A 498 -0.54 27.55 23.47
CA MET A 498 -0.04 26.91 22.24
C MET A 498 1.34 26.25 22.40
N LYS A 499 2.18 26.72 23.32
CA LYS A 499 3.45 26.08 23.65
C LYS A 499 3.22 24.74 24.33
N ALA A 500 2.39 24.71 25.36
CA ALA A 500 2.03 23.48 26.08
C ALA A 500 1.32 22.47 25.14
N PHE A 501 0.52 22.97 24.21
CA PHE A 501 -0.13 22.12 23.20
C PHE A 501 0.87 21.43 22.27
N ARG A 502 1.91 22.13 21.80
CA ARG A 502 2.98 21.51 21.00
C ARG A 502 3.78 20.47 21.80
N GLU A 503 4.03 20.74 23.09
CA GLU A 503 4.67 19.78 23.99
C GLU A 503 3.80 18.53 24.19
N PHE A 504 2.49 18.70 24.34
CA PHE A 504 1.52 17.61 24.38
C PHE A 504 1.59 16.75 23.12
N LEU A 505 1.53 17.34 21.91
CA LEU A 505 1.62 16.60 20.65
C LEU A 505 2.93 15.79 20.55
N SER A 506 4.04 16.40 20.97
CA SER A 506 5.35 15.74 20.96
C SER A 506 5.42 14.58 21.96
N THR A 507 4.88 14.76 23.18
CA THR A 507 4.90 13.76 24.25
C THR A 507 3.95 12.60 23.96
N LEU A 508 2.78 12.88 23.38
CA LEU A 508 1.81 11.87 22.96
C LEU A 508 2.42 10.93 21.91
N GLY A 509 3.20 11.50 20.98
CA GLY A 509 3.93 10.75 19.96
C GLY A 509 3.06 10.08 18.91
N TYR A 510 1.75 10.36 18.86
CA TYR A 510 0.86 9.88 17.81
C TYR A 510 1.05 10.73 16.54
N ARG A 511 1.01 10.09 15.40
CA ARG A 511 1.04 10.80 14.12
C ARG A 511 -0.19 11.70 14.02
N HIS A 512 0.00 12.94 13.60
CA HIS A 512 -1.06 13.93 13.56
C HIS A 512 -0.87 14.95 12.44
N TRP A 513 -1.96 15.60 12.07
CA TRP A 513 -1.99 16.69 11.10
C TRP A 513 -2.88 17.81 11.63
N ASP A 514 -2.40 19.04 11.50
CA ASP A 514 -3.18 20.23 11.77
C ASP A 514 -4.13 20.47 10.58
N GLU A 515 -5.42 20.46 10.84
CA GLU A 515 -6.48 20.71 9.85
C GLU A 515 -7.22 22.03 10.12
N SER A 516 -6.73 22.86 11.05
CA SER A 516 -7.39 24.10 11.47
C SER A 516 -7.56 25.11 10.31
N ASP A 517 -6.69 25.04 9.29
CA ASP A 517 -6.78 25.85 8.09
C ASP A 517 -7.45 25.15 6.89
N ASN A 518 -7.86 23.90 7.06
CA ASN A 518 -8.48 23.12 5.99
C ASN A 518 -9.79 23.78 5.50
N PRO A 519 -10.01 23.94 4.18
CA PRO A 519 -11.23 24.53 3.64
C PRO A 519 -12.49 23.76 4.04
N ALA A 520 -12.45 22.43 4.10
CA ALA A 520 -13.59 21.62 4.50
C ALA A 520 -13.99 21.89 5.95
N TYR A 521 -13.02 22.05 6.87
CA TYR A 521 -13.29 22.47 8.25
C TYR A 521 -13.98 23.84 8.31
N LYS A 522 -13.42 24.82 7.61
CA LYS A 522 -13.96 26.20 7.63
C LYS A 522 -15.39 26.31 7.10
N LEU A 523 -15.81 25.37 6.24
CA LEU A 523 -17.16 25.36 5.63
C LEU A 523 -18.18 24.52 6.41
N PHE A 524 -17.77 23.38 6.97
CA PHE A 524 -18.72 22.37 7.45
C PHE A 524 -18.66 22.11 8.96
N LEU A 525 -17.59 22.44 9.60
CA LEU A 525 -17.34 22.22 11.02
C LEU A 525 -17.02 23.53 11.74
#